data_bb441609f42aa51d04e598d06422d76f
#
_entry.id   bb441609f42aa51d04e598d06422d76f
#
_cell.length_a   1.000
_cell.length_b   1.000
_cell.length_c   1.000
_cell.angle_alpha   90.00
_cell.angle_beta   90.00
_cell.angle_gamma   90.00
#
_symmetry.space_group_name_H-M   'P 1'
#
loop_
_entity.id
_entity.type
_entity.pdbx_description
1 polymer ?
#
loop_
_entity_poly.entity_id
_entity_poly.type
_entity_poly.pdbx_seq_one_letter_code
_entity_poly.pdbx_strand_id
1 'polypeptide(L)'
;IDAPLMDLRLEVKEVQAAKYQHSQYQLFNKHELTIQGIHLNGTNLNELSDVVADVIGVSREDVLVIDVRDSFVCLDVLCSHLDPEKFVSKEETLLKQLGRIKGVGLEANASVVSNGMLGWIAGDDESIFEAQLEMSRSKALAEQIRLNIAKRAIVFPTGAEVEAGEIEDTNTPFIMQKLTEAGFTVDKGEVMKDDLRLFTAGLSRAAEMGYGLCITTGGVGAENKDFSVEAIQLLDSSAAAPYIAKFHAGHGRHSKDGIRICVGQEGVTTFVALPGPHDEVELCIDAVIKGISDGWSKETVAATVAGLLRTRLKEKLAEKHH
;
A
#
# COMPACT_ATOMS: atom_id res chain seq x y z
N ILE A 1 -46.93 9.45 10.32
CA ILE A 1 -46.22 8.94 11.53
C ILE A 1 -44.93 8.16 11.12
N ASP A 2 -44.64 7.99 9.82
CA ASP A 2 -43.53 7.14 9.35
C ASP A 2 -42.25 7.90 8.90
N ALA A 3 -42.28 9.24 8.88
CA ALA A 3 -41.12 10.04 8.46
C ALA A 3 -39.90 10.01 9.40
N PRO A 4 -40.05 10.01 10.76
CA PRO A 4 -38.88 10.01 11.64
C PRO A 4 -38.08 8.69 11.66
N LEU A 5 -38.75 7.56 11.37
CA LEU A 5 -38.06 6.24 11.37
C LEU A 5 -37.25 5.98 10.09
N MET A 6 -37.65 6.62 9.00
CA MET A 6 -36.96 6.51 7.72
C MET A 6 -35.67 7.34 7.71
N ASP A 7 -35.67 8.52 8.31
CA ASP A 7 -34.49 9.37 8.48
C ASP A 7 -33.45 8.73 9.42
N LEU A 8 -33.89 8.16 10.55
CA LEU A 8 -33.00 7.43 11.47
C LEU A 8 -32.34 6.20 10.82
N ARG A 9 -33.06 5.51 9.91
CA ARG A 9 -32.48 4.37 9.17
C ARG A 9 -31.48 4.80 8.11
N LEU A 10 -31.66 5.98 7.50
CA LEU A 10 -30.70 6.56 6.55
C LEU A 10 -29.45 7.06 7.27
N GLU A 11 -29.59 7.79 8.39
CA GLU A 11 -28.47 8.23 9.21
C GLU A 11 -27.67 7.05 9.77
N VAL A 12 -28.33 5.98 10.24
CA VAL A 12 -27.63 4.77 10.72
C VAL A 12 -26.90 4.06 9.58
N LYS A 13 -27.48 4.00 8.36
CA LYS A 13 -26.80 3.43 7.19
C LYS A 13 -25.63 4.28 6.72
N GLU A 14 -25.75 5.61 6.75
CA GLU A 14 -24.65 6.52 6.40
C GLU A 14 -23.53 6.50 7.43
N VAL A 15 -23.85 6.44 8.72
CA VAL A 15 -22.86 6.28 9.79
C VAL A 15 -22.20 4.90 9.74
N GLN A 16 -22.94 3.84 9.40
CA GLN A 16 -22.37 2.51 9.19
C GLN A 16 -21.50 2.48 7.91
N ALA A 17 -21.96 3.06 6.81
CA ALA A 17 -21.17 3.16 5.58
C ALA A 17 -19.90 3.98 5.77
N ALA A 18 -19.96 5.11 6.51
CA ALA A 18 -18.78 5.89 6.86
C ALA A 18 -17.82 5.14 7.79
N LYS A 19 -18.33 4.35 8.74
CA LYS A 19 -17.52 3.47 9.60
C LYS A 19 -16.82 2.37 8.80
N TYR A 20 -17.46 1.81 7.77
CA TYR A 20 -16.88 0.76 6.93
C TYR A 20 -15.96 1.31 5.84
N GLN A 21 -16.09 2.57 5.43
CA GLN A 21 -15.21 3.19 4.42
C GLN A 21 -13.82 3.57 4.96
N HIS A 22 -13.64 3.69 6.29
CA HIS A 22 -12.35 4.04 6.89
C HIS A 22 -11.70 2.91 7.69
N SER A 23 -12.34 1.77 7.84
CA SER A 23 -11.76 0.59 8.48
C SER A 23 -11.58 -0.51 7.45
N GLN A 24 -10.52 -0.43 6.66
CA GLN A 24 -9.91 -1.66 6.16
C GLN A 24 -9.39 -2.38 7.39
N TYR A 25 -10.17 -3.35 7.89
CA TYR A 25 -9.71 -4.27 8.91
C TYR A 25 -8.61 -5.11 8.27
N GLN A 26 -7.37 -4.72 8.46
CA GLN A 26 -6.23 -5.57 8.17
C GLN A 26 -6.26 -6.69 9.21
N LEU A 27 -6.93 -7.78 8.87
CA LEU A 27 -7.01 -8.99 9.71
C LEU A 27 -5.63 -9.50 10.15
N PHE A 28 -4.58 -9.14 9.42
CA PHE A 28 -3.18 -9.50 9.71
C PHE A 28 -2.54 -8.72 10.86
N ASN A 29 -3.13 -7.64 11.33
CA ASN A 29 -2.60 -6.82 12.43
C ASN A 29 -3.35 -7.07 13.76
N LYS A 30 -4.20 -8.07 13.82
CA LYS A 30 -4.91 -8.49 15.03
C LYS A 30 -4.24 -9.73 15.60
N HIS A 31 -3.73 -9.63 16.81
CA HIS A 31 -3.15 -10.75 17.53
C HIS A 31 -3.96 -11.03 18.79
N GLU A 32 -4.42 -12.26 18.93
CA GLU A 32 -5.18 -12.69 20.10
C GLU A 32 -4.22 -13.22 21.18
N LEU A 33 -4.37 -12.74 22.39
CA LEU A 33 -3.71 -13.24 23.59
C LEU A 33 -4.76 -13.83 24.55
N THR A 34 -4.64 -15.10 24.88
CA THR A 34 -5.55 -15.77 25.80
C THR A 34 -4.82 -16.13 27.10
N ILE A 35 -5.36 -15.70 28.23
CA ILE A 35 -4.90 -16.06 29.55
C ILE A 35 -5.82 -17.17 30.03
N GLN A 36 -5.28 -18.38 30.24
CA GLN A 36 -6.00 -19.56 30.73
C GLN A 36 -5.78 -19.76 32.21
N GLY A 37 -6.74 -20.37 32.89
CA GLY A 37 -6.67 -20.59 34.32
C GLY A 37 -6.83 -19.32 35.16
N ILE A 38 -7.50 -18.29 34.61
CA ILE A 38 -7.80 -17.04 35.29
C ILE A 38 -9.28 -16.96 35.64
N HIS A 39 -9.59 -16.56 36.88
CA HIS A 39 -10.94 -16.32 37.37
C HIS A 39 -11.11 -14.87 37.80
N LEU A 40 -12.20 -14.24 37.38
CA LEU A 40 -12.48 -12.84 37.67
C LEU A 40 -13.69 -12.71 38.61
N ASN A 41 -13.54 -11.94 39.68
CA ASN A 41 -14.61 -11.63 40.63
C ASN A 41 -14.64 -10.12 40.93
N GLY A 42 -15.49 -9.40 40.22
CA GLY A 42 -15.59 -7.95 40.36
C GLY A 42 -14.33 -7.19 39.91
N THR A 43 -13.55 -7.75 39.00
CA THR A 43 -12.29 -7.24 38.49
C THR A 43 -12.52 -6.07 37.50
N ASN A 44 -11.71 -5.05 37.60
CA ASN A 44 -11.67 -3.98 36.62
C ASN A 44 -10.91 -4.44 35.35
N LEU A 45 -11.64 -4.66 34.25
CA LEU A 45 -11.05 -5.11 32.98
C LEU A 45 -10.09 -4.08 32.36
N ASN A 46 -10.25 -2.80 32.66
CA ASN A 46 -9.29 -1.79 32.21
C ASN A 46 -7.95 -1.97 32.88
N GLU A 47 -7.93 -2.22 34.19
CA GLU A 47 -6.71 -2.50 34.94
C GLU A 47 -6.01 -3.76 34.45
N LEU A 48 -6.78 -4.78 34.05
CA LEU A 48 -6.25 -6.01 33.44
C LEU A 48 -5.57 -5.70 32.09
N SER A 49 -6.22 -4.91 31.24
CA SER A 49 -5.63 -4.49 29.96
C SER A 49 -4.41 -3.58 30.12
N ASP A 50 -4.40 -2.71 31.16
CA ASP A 50 -3.24 -1.86 31.48
C ASP A 50 -2.03 -2.73 31.81
N VAL A 51 -2.20 -3.74 32.66
CA VAL A 51 -1.12 -4.68 33.01
C VAL A 51 -0.61 -5.47 31.81
N VAL A 52 -1.51 -5.93 30.94
CA VAL A 52 -1.09 -6.63 29.71
C VAL A 52 -0.30 -5.69 28.81
N ALA A 53 -0.79 -4.47 28.55
CA ALA A 53 -0.12 -3.49 27.72
C ALA A 53 1.28 -3.14 28.24
N ASP A 54 1.40 -2.92 29.56
CA ASP A 54 2.68 -2.60 30.22
C ASP A 54 3.69 -3.74 30.08
N VAL A 55 3.26 -5.00 30.29
CA VAL A 55 4.16 -6.16 30.21
C VAL A 55 4.64 -6.43 28.79
N ILE A 56 3.75 -6.33 27.79
CA ILE A 56 4.13 -6.54 26.39
C ILE A 56 4.72 -5.30 25.71
N GLY A 57 4.71 -4.16 26.41
CA GLY A 57 5.35 -2.92 25.97
C GLY A 57 4.64 -2.18 24.83
N VAL A 58 3.31 -2.21 24.84
CA VAL A 58 2.48 -1.51 23.85
C VAL A 58 1.64 -0.40 24.48
N SER A 59 0.99 0.42 23.66
CA SER A 59 0.03 1.41 24.15
C SER A 59 -1.19 0.73 24.78
N ARG A 60 -1.75 1.32 25.82
CA ARG A 60 -2.99 0.82 26.44
C ARG A 60 -4.14 0.73 25.42
N GLU A 61 -4.17 1.64 24.47
CA GLU A 61 -5.20 1.71 23.42
C GLU A 61 -5.14 0.52 22.45
N ASP A 62 -3.99 -0.15 22.37
CA ASP A 62 -3.77 -1.31 21.50
C ASP A 62 -4.21 -2.63 22.15
N VAL A 63 -4.68 -2.64 23.41
CA VAL A 63 -5.08 -3.85 24.11
C VAL A 63 -6.55 -3.79 24.50
N LEU A 64 -7.33 -4.74 23.97
CA LEU A 64 -8.78 -4.80 24.16
C LEU A 64 -9.19 -6.16 24.71
N VAL A 65 -9.88 -6.21 25.85
CA VAL A 65 -10.53 -7.43 26.31
C VAL A 65 -11.74 -7.73 25.41
N ILE A 66 -11.74 -8.90 24.78
CA ILE A 66 -12.78 -9.31 23.81
C ILE A 66 -13.69 -10.42 24.30
N ASP A 67 -13.19 -11.31 25.17
CA ASP A 67 -14.00 -12.38 25.77
C ASP A 67 -13.53 -12.68 27.19
N VAL A 68 -14.49 -12.94 28.06
CA VAL A 68 -14.26 -13.34 29.46
C VAL A 68 -15.17 -14.53 29.80
N ARG A 69 -14.58 -15.65 30.20
CA ARG A 69 -15.32 -16.85 30.65
C ARG A 69 -14.75 -17.35 31.96
N ASP A 70 -15.40 -18.41 32.49
CA ASP A 70 -15.11 -18.92 33.84
C ASP A 70 -13.64 -19.21 34.14
N SER A 71 -12.84 -19.56 33.13
CA SER A 71 -11.43 -19.95 33.30
C SER A 71 -10.48 -19.33 32.29
N PHE A 72 -10.93 -18.35 31.50
CA PHE A 72 -10.04 -17.64 30.63
C PHE A 72 -10.49 -16.20 30.31
N VAL A 73 -9.52 -15.37 29.92
CA VAL A 73 -9.70 -14.03 29.37
C VAL A 73 -8.98 -13.97 28.05
N CYS A 74 -9.68 -13.47 27.03
CA CYS A 74 -9.13 -13.27 25.71
C CYS A 74 -9.02 -11.78 25.41
N LEU A 75 -7.85 -11.37 24.90
CA LEU A 75 -7.56 -9.99 24.53
C LEU A 75 -7.09 -9.92 23.09
N ASP A 76 -7.48 -8.85 22.39
CA ASP A 76 -6.87 -8.46 21.13
C ASP A 76 -5.74 -7.46 21.36
N VAL A 77 -4.61 -7.70 20.71
CA VAL A 77 -3.49 -6.78 20.60
C VAL A 77 -3.49 -6.21 19.19
N LEU A 78 -3.74 -4.91 19.07
CA LEU A 78 -4.04 -4.23 17.80
C LEU A 78 -2.84 -3.50 17.19
N CYS A 79 -1.69 -3.53 17.86
CA CYS A 79 -0.48 -2.88 17.35
C CYS A 79 0.12 -3.60 16.15
N SER A 80 0.73 -2.85 15.24
CA SER A 80 1.42 -3.38 14.07
C SER A 80 2.89 -3.79 14.34
N HIS A 81 3.45 -3.38 15.47
CA HIS A 81 4.85 -3.62 15.86
C HIS A 81 4.95 -3.96 17.33
N LEU A 82 5.73 -4.98 17.64
CA LEU A 82 6.08 -5.41 19.00
C LEU A 82 7.61 -5.38 19.14
N ASP A 83 8.08 -4.91 20.29
CA ASP A 83 9.49 -5.00 20.66
C ASP A 83 9.75 -6.35 21.36
N PRO A 84 10.47 -7.31 20.74
CA PRO A 84 10.70 -8.62 21.33
C PRO A 84 11.35 -8.56 22.71
N GLU A 85 12.21 -7.59 22.98
CA GLU A 85 12.89 -7.46 24.27
C GLU A 85 11.91 -7.22 25.44
N LYS A 86 10.71 -6.70 25.12
CA LYS A 86 9.71 -6.35 26.13
C LYS A 86 8.77 -7.49 26.48
N PHE A 87 8.44 -8.39 25.54
CA PHE A 87 7.41 -9.40 25.80
C PHE A 87 7.93 -10.84 25.80
N VAL A 88 9.07 -11.12 25.18
CA VAL A 88 9.62 -12.47 25.12
C VAL A 88 9.91 -13.02 26.52
N SER A 89 9.52 -14.28 26.78
CA SER A 89 9.68 -14.95 28.08
C SER A 89 9.08 -14.18 29.27
N LYS A 90 7.99 -13.43 29.06
CA LYS A 90 7.34 -12.61 30.11
C LYS A 90 6.07 -13.23 30.70
N GLU A 91 5.74 -14.48 30.36
CA GLU A 91 4.53 -15.15 30.87
C GLU A 91 4.44 -15.10 32.40
N GLU A 92 5.49 -15.53 33.09
CA GLU A 92 5.51 -15.51 34.55
C GLU A 92 5.34 -14.10 35.13
N THR A 93 5.98 -13.14 34.50
CA THR A 93 5.88 -11.71 34.88
C THR A 93 4.45 -11.23 34.72
N LEU A 94 3.81 -11.56 33.59
CA LEU A 94 2.42 -11.19 33.29
C LEU A 94 1.47 -11.80 34.30
N LEU A 95 1.52 -13.13 34.48
CA LEU A 95 0.65 -13.84 35.43
C LEU A 95 0.82 -13.31 36.85
N LYS A 96 2.05 -13.04 37.29
CA LYS A 96 2.34 -12.47 38.60
C LYS A 96 1.76 -11.06 38.78
N GLN A 97 1.79 -10.24 37.77
CA GLN A 97 1.21 -8.88 37.82
C GLN A 97 -0.33 -8.95 37.79
N LEU A 98 -0.91 -9.79 36.96
CA LEU A 98 -2.36 -10.01 36.90
C LEU A 98 -2.90 -10.49 38.25
N GLY A 99 -2.21 -11.41 38.92
CA GLY A 99 -2.60 -11.93 40.25
C GLY A 99 -2.59 -10.87 41.36
N ARG A 100 -2.06 -9.67 41.12
CA ARG A 100 -2.11 -8.53 42.07
C ARG A 100 -3.36 -7.69 41.92
N ILE A 101 -4.08 -7.82 40.79
CA ILE A 101 -5.30 -7.07 40.53
C ILE A 101 -6.42 -7.61 41.45
N LYS A 102 -7.16 -6.67 42.05
CA LYS A 102 -8.27 -7.04 42.93
C LYS A 102 -9.33 -7.86 42.16
N GLY A 103 -9.67 -9.00 42.70
CA GLY A 103 -10.69 -9.90 42.12
C GLY A 103 -10.14 -10.87 41.07
N VAL A 104 -8.85 -10.87 40.80
CA VAL A 104 -8.20 -11.87 39.92
C VAL A 104 -7.72 -13.04 40.76
N GLY A 105 -8.13 -14.26 40.38
CA GLY A 105 -7.62 -15.53 40.87
C GLY A 105 -6.92 -16.29 39.75
N LEU A 106 -5.76 -16.88 40.03
CA LEU A 106 -5.02 -17.69 39.06
C LEU A 106 -4.89 -19.11 39.56
N GLU A 107 -5.11 -20.08 38.68
CA GLU A 107 -4.84 -21.49 38.92
C GLU A 107 -3.33 -21.78 38.93
N ALA A 108 -2.91 -22.88 39.55
CA ALA A 108 -1.49 -23.24 39.58
C ALA A 108 -0.89 -23.55 38.21
N ASN A 109 -1.72 -23.90 37.24
CA ASN A 109 -1.38 -24.15 35.84
C ASN A 109 -1.83 -23.03 34.91
N ALA A 110 -2.09 -21.84 35.43
CA ALA A 110 -2.41 -20.70 34.61
C ALA A 110 -1.31 -20.44 33.55
N SER A 111 -1.71 -20.11 32.34
CA SER A 111 -0.81 -19.96 31.23
C SER A 111 -1.29 -18.87 30.25
N VAL A 112 -0.38 -18.41 29.42
CA VAL A 112 -0.66 -17.44 28.37
C VAL A 112 -0.46 -18.11 27.01
N VAL A 113 -1.50 -18.05 26.17
CA VAL A 113 -1.49 -18.69 24.84
C VAL A 113 -1.74 -17.62 23.78
N SER A 114 -0.95 -17.65 22.73
CA SER A 114 -1.12 -16.82 21.55
C SER A 114 -0.54 -17.49 20.31
N ASN A 115 -0.94 -17.03 19.13
CA ASN A 115 -0.40 -17.49 17.85
C ASN A 115 0.69 -16.55 17.36
N GLY A 116 1.63 -17.08 16.56
CA GLY A 116 2.71 -16.30 15.97
C GLY A 116 3.68 -15.74 16.99
N MET A 117 4.26 -14.58 16.72
CA MET A 117 5.30 -13.96 17.56
C MET A 117 4.84 -13.65 18.99
N LEU A 118 3.59 -13.26 19.18
CA LEU A 118 3.07 -12.96 20.51
C LEU A 118 3.07 -14.20 21.42
N GLY A 119 3.02 -15.42 20.85
CA GLY A 119 3.17 -16.66 21.57
C GLY A 119 4.53 -16.86 22.24
N TRP A 120 5.56 -16.10 21.85
CA TRP A 120 6.88 -16.14 22.48
C TRP A 120 6.90 -15.57 23.88
N ILE A 121 5.80 -15.00 24.35
CA ILE A 121 5.64 -14.59 25.75
C ILE A 121 5.80 -15.77 26.70
N ALA A 122 5.37 -16.97 26.27
CA ALA A 122 5.44 -18.23 27.01
C ALA A 122 6.63 -19.13 26.61
N GLY A 123 7.51 -18.69 25.71
CA GLY A 123 8.63 -19.48 25.24
C GLY A 123 9.84 -19.46 26.17
N ASP A 124 10.67 -20.48 26.06
CA ASP A 124 11.99 -20.51 26.72
C ASP A 124 13.02 -19.67 25.95
N ASP A 125 14.01 -19.14 26.69
CA ASP A 125 15.01 -18.21 26.15
C ASP A 125 15.85 -18.80 25.01
N GLU A 126 16.16 -20.11 25.02
CA GLU A 126 17.01 -20.75 24.03
C GLU A 126 16.27 -20.93 22.69
N SER A 127 15.06 -21.47 22.74
CA SER A 127 14.20 -21.63 21.56
C SER A 127 13.84 -20.29 20.91
N ILE A 128 13.67 -19.25 21.74
CA ILE A 128 13.34 -17.91 21.26
C ILE A 128 14.55 -17.26 20.62
N PHE A 129 15.76 -17.43 21.16
CA PHE A 129 16.98 -16.92 20.56
C PHE A 129 17.20 -17.52 19.16
N GLU A 130 16.99 -18.82 18.99
CA GLU A 130 17.05 -19.48 17.67
C GLU A 130 16.01 -18.90 16.71
N ALA A 131 14.76 -18.73 17.17
CA ALA A 131 13.68 -18.14 16.38
C ALA A 131 13.97 -16.68 15.97
N GLN A 132 14.56 -15.86 16.86
CA GLN A 132 14.98 -14.50 16.55
C GLN A 132 16.11 -14.46 15.52
N LEU A 133 17.04 -15.41 15.58
CA LEU A 133 18.11 -15.52 14.59
C LEU A 133 17.56 -15.85 13.21
N GLU A 134 16.63 -16.80 13.11
CA GLU A 134 15.96 -17.14 11.86
C GLU A 134 15.08 -16.00 11.33
N MET A 135 14.41 -15.25 12.20
CA MET A 135 13.67 -14.05 11.79
C MET A 135 14.58 -12.95 11.25
N SER A 136 15.74 -12.75 11.88
CA SER A 136 16.72 -11.76 11.39
C SER A 136 17.22 -12.13 9.99
N ARG A 137 17.46 -13.43 9.75
CA ARG A 137 17.79 -13.96 8.41
C ARG A 137 16.64 -13.75 7.42
N SER A 138 15.41 -14.04 7.84
CA SER A 138 14.20 -13.86 7.03
C SER A 138 13.95 -12.39 6.69
N LYS A 139 14.19 -11.46 7.64
CA LYS A 139 14.10 -10.01 7.39
C LYS A 139 15.15 -9.56 6.37
N ALA A 140 16.40 -10.02 6.49
CA ALA A 140 17.44 -9.70 5.55
C ALA A 140 17.12 -10.23 4.14
N LEU A 141 16.56 -11.44 4.04
CA LEU A 141 16.11 -12.01 2.78
C LEU A 141 14.93 -11.23 2.19
N ALA A 142 13.95 -10.87 3.02
CA ALA A 142 12.79 -10.06 2.58
C ALA A 142 13.25 -8.69 2.06
N GLU A 143 14.19 -8.04 2.73
CA GLU A 143 14.75 -6.77 2.26
C GLU A 143 15.51 -6.93 0.96
N GLN A 144 16.30 -8.00 0.81
CA GLN A 144 16.97 -8.31 -0.45
C GLN A 144 15.97 -8.54 -1.59
N ILE A 145 14.85 -9.22 -1.32
CA ILE A 145 13.79 -9.42 -2.30
C ILE A 145 13.15 -8.08 -2.67
N ARG A 146 12.85 -7.20 -1.70
CA ARG A 146 12.31 -5.85 -1.96
C ARG A 146 13.25 -5.01 -2.83
N LEU A 147 14.56 -5.04 -2.54
CA LEU A 147 15.54 -4.33 -3.34
C LEU A 147 15.62 -4.88 -4.76
N ASN A 148 15.54 -6.19 -4.92
CA ASN A 148 15.51 -6.83 -6.24
C ASN A 148 14.25 -6.45 -7.02
N ILE A 149 13.07 -6.45 -6.37
CA ILE A 149 11.81 -6.00 -6.97
C ILE A 149 11.92 -4.53 -7.38
N ALA A 150 12.41 -3.66 -6.50
CA ALA A 150 12.54 -2.24 -6.75
C ALA A 150 13.43 -1.92 -7.99
N LYS A 151 14.34 -2.84 -8.36
CA LYS A 151 15.22 -2.72 -9.52
C LYS A 151 14.70 -3.44 -10.77
N ARG A 152 13.50 -4.05 -10.73
CA ARG A 152 12.84 -4.62 -11.91
C ARG A 152 11.85 -3.63 -12.49
N ALA A 153 11.98 -3.36 -13.78
CA ALA A 153 11.07 -2.47 -14.49
C ALA A 153 10.45 -3.15 -15.71
N ILE A 154 9.24 -2.73 -16.08
CA ILE A 154 8.61 -3.13 -17.33
C ILE A 154 8.05 -1.89 -18.03
N VAL A 155 8.22 -1.84 -19.36
CA VAL A 155 7.74 -0.72 -20.18
C VAL A 155 6.71 -1.21 -21.16
N PHE A 156 5.52 -0.65 -21.10
CA PHE A 156 4.39 -0.98 -21.96
C PHE A 156 4.20 0.10 -23.03
N PRO A 157 4.38 -0.21 -24.31
CA PRO A 157 3.90 0.66 -25.37
C PRO A 157 2.37 0.66 -25.39
N THR A 158 1.76 1.79 -25.79
CA THR A 158 0.31 1.94 -25.91
C THR A 158 -0.08 2.47 -27.28
N GLY A 159 -1.31 2.21 -27.68
CA GLY A 159 -1.90 2.73 -28.90
C GLY A 159 -2.13 1.65 -29.98
N ALA A 160 -3.30 1.71 -30.61
CA ALA A 160 -3.67 0.79 -31.69
C ALA A 160 -2.74 0.91 -32.91
N GLU A 161 -2.20 2.10 -33.15
CA GLU A 161 -1.28 2.38 -34.24
C GLU A 161 0.07 1.66 -34.06
N VAL A 162 0.54 1.51 -32.81
CA VAL A 162 1.74 0.73 -32.47
C VAL A 162 1.44 -0.76 -32.57
N GLU A 163 0.27 -1.21 -32.09
CA GLU A 163 -0.18 -2.61 -32.19
C GLU A 163 -0.28 -3.05 -33.66
N ALA A 164 -0.81 -2.18 -34.51
CA ALA A 164 -0.94 -2.45 -35.97
C ALA A 164 0.39 -2.36 -36.73
N GLY A 165 1.47 -1.88 -36.10
CA GLY A 165 2.76 -1.63 -36.76
C GLY A 165 2.75 -0.45 -37.71
N GLU A 166 1.77 0.44 -37.61
CA GLU A 166 1.67 1.65 -38.42
C GLU A 166 2.68 2.73 -37.97
N ILE A 167 3.03 2.71 -36.69
CA ILE A 167 4.03 3.60 -36.07
C ILE A 167 5.08 2.74 -35.38
N GLU A 168 6.35 3.08 -35.61
CA GLU A 168 7.46 2.46 -34.92
C GLU A 168 7.51 2.92 -33.45
N ASP A 169 7.61 1.96 -32.53
CA ASP A 169 7.77 2.23 -31.09
C ASP A 169 9.23 2.63 -30.79
N THR A 170 9.49 3.91 -30.79
CA THR A 170 10.80 4.48 -30.46
C THR A 170 10.96 4.76 -28.95
N ASN A 171 9.85 4.87 -28.22
CA ASN A 171 9.84 5.20 -26.80
C ASN A 171 10.30 4.04 -25.92
N THR A 172 9.75 2.84 -26.14
CA THR A 172 10.08 1.67 -25.32
C THR A 172 11.58 1.37 -25.33
N PRO A 173 12.25 1.23 -26.49
CA PRO A 173 13.69 0.97 -26.48
C PRO A 173 14.51 2.07 -25.83
N PHE A 174 14.13 3.33 -26.01
CA PHE A 174 14.79 4.46 -25.37
C PHE A 174 14.65 4.44 -23.84
N ILE A 175 13.43 4.24 -23.31
CA ILE A 175 13.18 4.14 -21.87
C ILE A 175 13.92 2.94 -21.28
N MET A 176 13.89 1.79 -21.97
CA MET A 176 14.61 0.58 -21.53
C MET A 176 16.11 0.81 -21.41
N GLN A 177 16.69 1.51 -22.40
CA GLN A 177 18.11 1.88 -22.35
C GLN A 177 18.42 2.75 -21.12
N LYS A 178 17.66 3.83 -20.92
CA LYS A 178 17.84 4.77 -19.80
C LYS A 178 17.72 4.08 -18.42
N LEU A 179 16.72 3.22 -18.27
CA LEU A 179 16.53 2.45 -17.06
C LEU A 179 17.67 1.44 -16.83
N THR A 180 18.15 0.78 -17.88
CA THR A 180 19.28 -0.15 -17.80
C THR A 180 20.56 0.59 -17.38
N GLU A 181 20.83 1.77 -17.95
CA GLU A 181 21.95 2.63 -17.56
C GLU A 181 21.85 3.07 -16.08
N ALA A 182 20.64 3.20 -15.55
CA ALA A 182 20.37 3.49 -14.13
C ALA A 182 20.36 2.25 -13.21
N GLY A 183 20.71 1.07 -13.75
CA GLY A 183 20.85 -0.17 -13.00
C GLY A 183 19.57 -0.94 -12.74
N PHE A 184 18.53 -0.74 -13.57
CA PHE A 184 17.33 -1.57 -13.58
C PHE A 184 17.49 -2.76 -14.51
N THR A 185 16.85 -3.88 -14.15
CA THR A 185 16.55 -4.98 -15.06
C THR A 185 15.22 -4.68 -15.72
N VAL A 186 15.21 -4.53 -17.05
CA VAL A 186 14.06 -3.99 -17.77
C VAL A 186 13.52 -4.97 -18.78
N ASP A 187 12.23 -5.24 -18.73
CA ASP A 187 11.51 -6.03 -19.71
C ASP A 187 10.60 -5.14 -20.57
N LYS A 188 10.40 -5.55 -21.84
CA LYS A 188 9.39 -4.97 -22.70
C LYS A 188 8.07 -5.68 -22.45
N GLY A 189 7.04 -4.91 -22.12
CA GLY A 189 5.67 -5.38 -22.01
C GLY A 189 4.99 -5.55 -23.38
N GLU A 190 3.87 -6.24 -23.39
CA GLU A 190 2.98 -6.29 -24.56
C GLU A 190 2.38 -4.89 -24.83
N VAL A 191 1.99 -4.64 -26.10
CA VAL A 191 1.30 -3.40 -26.45
C VAL A 191 -0.04 -3.36 -25.71
N MET A 192 -0.26 -2.30 -24.93
CA MET A 192 -1.50 -2.12 -24.18
C MET A 192 -2.63 -1.69 -25.15
N LYS A 193 -3.69 -2.49 -25.19
CA LYS A 193 -4.88 -2.22 -26.00
C LYS A 193 -5.70 -1.07 -25.42
N ASP A 194 -6.42 -0.37 -26.29
CA ASP A 194 -7.34 0.71 -25.95
C ASP A 194 -8.63 0.19 -25.27
N ASP A 195 -8.47 -0.62 -24.21
CA ASP A 195 -9.52 -1.16 -23.34
C ASP A 195 -9.09 -1.01 -21.88
N LEU A 196 -9.87 -0.27 -21.11
CA LEU A 196 -9.55 0.04 -19.71
C LEU A 196 -9.37 -1.21 -18.84
N ARG A 197 -10.17 -2.24 -19.05
CA ARG A 197 -10.11 -3.47 -18.24
C ARG A 197 -8.84 -4.25 -18.55
N LEU A 198 -8.51 -4.42 -19.84
CA LEU A 198 -7.30 -5.11 -20.27
C LEU A 198 -6.05 -4.33 -19.83
N PHE A 199 -6.09 -3.00 -19.93
CA PHE A 199 -5.01 -2.13 -19.50
C PHE A 199 -4.76 -2.28 -17.98
N THR A 200 -5.81 -2.15 -17.17
CA THR A 200 -5.72 -2.31 -15.71
C THR A 200 -5.23 -3.71 -15.33
N ALA A 201 -5.75 -4.76 -15.98
CA ALA A 201 -5.31 -6.14 -15.74
C ALA A 201 -3.84 -6.36 -16.10
N GLY A 202 -3.35 -5.74 -17.18
CA GLY A 202 -1.94 -5.80 -17.57
C GLY A 202 -1.01 -5.17 -16.52
N LEU A 203 -1.37 -4.01 -15.99
CA LEU A 203 -0.63 -3.34 -14.92
C LEU A 203 -0.66 -4.14 -13.61
N SER A 204 -1.83 -4.64 -13.20
CA SER A 204 -1.97 -5.48 -12.00
C SER A 204 -1.13 -6.74 -12.10
N ARG A 205 -1.16 -7.41 -13.25
CA ARG A 205 -0.34 -8.60 -13.50
C ARG A 205 1.17 -8.29 -13.41
N ALA A 206 1.61 -7.14 -13.89
CA ALA A 206 3.01 -6.73 -13.76
C ALA A 206 3.40 -6.55 -12.28
N ALA A 207 2.54 -5.96 -11.46
CA ALA A 207 2.76 -5.86 -10.01
C ALA A 207 2.84 -7.24 -9.35
N GLU A 208 1.93 -8.17 -9.69
CA GLU A 208 1.93 -9.56 -9.20
C GLU A 208 3.21 -10.32 -9.63
N MET A 209 3.76 -10.02 -10.81
CA MET A 209 5.02 -10.59 -11.30
C MET A 209 6.26 -9.99 -10.65
N GLY A 210 6.12 -9.03 -9.74
CA GLY A 210 7.20 -8.43 -8.96
C GLY A 210 8.02 -7.41 -9.75
N TYR A 211 7.40 -6.60 -10.59
CA TYR A 211 8.01 -5.39 -11.11
C TYR A 211 7.83 -4.24 -10.13
N GLY A 212 8.95 -3.60 -9.75
CA GLY A 212 8.91 -2.43 -8.88
C GLY A 212 8.57 -1.13 -9.61
N LEU A 213 8.76 -1.11 -10.94
CA LEU A 213 8.44 0.04 -11.79
C LEU A 213 7.74 -0.41 -13.08
N CYS A 214 6.54 0.10 -13.30
CA CYS A 214 5.78 -0.11 -14.53
C CYS A 214 5.60 1.25 -15.24
N ILE A 215 6.10 1.37 -16.45
CA ILE A 215 5.97 2.58 -17.27
C ILE A 215 5.07 2.30 -18.46
N THR A 216 4.10 3.16 -18.73
CA THR A 216 3.33 3.19 -19.98
C THR A 216 3.72 4.39 -20.81
N THR A 217 3.87 4.23 -22.12
CA THR A 217 4.18 5.31 -23.07
C THR A 217 2.99 5.60 -23.96
N GLY A 218 2.34 6.75 -23.78
CA GLY A 218 1.09 7.09 -24.45
C GLY A 218 -0.15 6.81 -23.60
N GLY A 219 -1.34 6.98 -24.18
CA GLY A 219 -2.63 6.80 -23.50
C GLY A 219 -2.92 7.80 -22.37
N VAL A 220 -2.22 8.94 -22.36
CA VAL A 220 -2.40 10.05 -21.38
C VAL A 220 -3.14 11.24 -21.99
N GLY A 221 -3.56 11.15 -23.25
CA GLY A 221 -4.27 12.20 -23.97
C GLY A 221 -5.68 12.45 -23.46
N ALA A 222 -6.43 13.25 -24.21
CA ALA A 222 -7.81 13.63 -23.89
C ALA A 222 -8.84 12.89 -24.75
N GLU A 223 -8.47 11.84 -25.45
CA GLU A 223 -9.36 11.02 -26.27
C GLU A 223 -10.00 9.89 -25.45
N ASN A 224 -11.09 9.30 -25.93
CA ASN A 224 -11.77 8.19 -25.27
C ASN A 224 -10.93 6.93 -25.17
N LYS A 225 -9.92 6.78 -26.02
CA LYS A 225 -9.01 5.64 -26.08
C LYS A 225 -7.79 5.75 -25.16
N ASP A 226 -7.60 6.90 -24.51
CA ASP A 226 -6.45 7.15 -23.62
C ASP A 226 -6.76 6.64 -22.21
N PHE A 227 -6.32 5.45 -21.83
CA PHE A 227 -6.69 4.82 -20.56
C PHE A 227 -5.58 4.71 -19.52
N SER A 228 -4.36 5.17 -19.81
CA SER A 228 -3.21 5.02 -18.90
C SER A 228 -3.45 5.63 -17.53
N VAL A 229 -4.04 6.83 -17.48
CA VAL A 229 -4.34 7.53 -16.22
C VAL A 229 -5.43 6.83 -15.43
N GLU A 230 -6.52 6.49 -16.08
CA GLU A 230 -7.68 5.86 -15.46
C GLU A 230 -7.35 4.44 -14.95
N ALA A 231 -6.54 3.69 -15.70
CA ALA A 231 -6.09 2.36 -15.27
C ALA A 231 -5.25 2.42 -13.99
N ILE A 232 -4.31 3.37 -13.92
CA ILE A 232 -3.51 3.58 -12.70
C ILE A 232 -4.39 4.04 -11.53
N GLN A 233 -5.37 4.92 -11.78
CA GLN A 233 -6.30 5.39 -10.74
C GLN A 233 -7.25 4.28 -10.23
N LEU A 234 -7.52 3.24 -11.03
CA LEU A 234 -8.25 2.06 -10.56
C LEU A 234 -7.42 1.19 -9.61
N LEU A 235 -6.10 1.12 -9.82
CA LEU A 235 -5.18 0.38 -8.93
C LEU A 235 -4.82 1.19 -7.68
N ASP A 236 -4.66 2.51 -7.84
CA ASP A 236 -4.37 3.43 -6.75
C ASP A 236 -5.33 4.62 -6.80
N SER A 237 -6.38 4.59 -5.99
CA SER A 237 -7.37 5.68 -5.91
C SER A 237 -6.78 7.03 -5.47
N SER A 238 -5.58 7.02 -4.87
CA SER A 238 -4.82 8.20 -4.46
C SER A 238 -3.69 8.55 -5.42
N ALA A 239 -3.68 8.00 -6.64
CA ALA A 239 -2.66 8.28 -7.65
C ALA A 239 -2.57 9.78 -7.98
N ALA A 240 -1.35 10.29 -8.08
CA ALA A 240 -1.09 11.68 -8.43
C ALA A 240 -1.22 11.89 -9.94
N ALA A 241 -2.23 12.64 -10.37
CA ALA A 241 -2.53 12.87 -11.79
C ALA A 241 -2.63 14.37 -12.15
N PRO A 242 -1.52 15.13 -12.08
CA PRO A 242 -1.54 16.56 -12.39
C PRO A 242 -1.79 16.82 -13.88
N TYR A 243 -2.56 17.87 -14.18
CA TYR A 243 -2.81 18.29 -15.54
C TYR A 243 -1.56 18.92 -16.18
N ILE A 244 -1.26 18.54 -17.41
CA ILE A 244 -0.32 19.25 -18.30
C ILE A 244 -1.07 20.41 -18.96
N ALA A 245 -2.25 20.13 -19.53
CA ALA A 245 -3.15 21.11 -20.11
C ALA A 245 -4.60 20.77 -19.77
N LYS A 246 -5.45 21.80 -19.61
CA LYS A 246 -6.89 21.65 -19.42
C LYS A 246 -7.64 22.13 -20.65
N PHE A 247 -8.73 21.45 -20.99
CA PHE A 247 -9.61 21.77 -22.10
C PHE A 247 -11.07 21.81 -21.64
N HIS A 248 -11.93 22.32 -22.49
CA HIS A 248 -13.37 22.10 -22.34
C HIS A 248 -13.70 20.74 -22.98
N ALA A 249 -14.17 19.80 -22.16
CA ALA A 249 -14.59 18.48 -22.64
C ALA A 249 -15.72 18.62 -23.69
N GLY A 250 -15.68 17.75 -24.71
CA GLY A 250 -16.72 17.72 -25.74
C GLY A 250 -16.47 18.61 -26.98
N HIS A 251 -15.30 19.23 -27.11
CA HIS A 251 -14.91 19.94 -28.32
C HIS A 251 -13.90 19.15 -29.17
N GLY A 252 -14.27 18.88 -30.43
CA GLY A 252 -13.44 18.14 -31.38
C GLY A 252 -13.20 16.70 -30.96
N ARG A 253 -11.94 16.26 -30.93
CA ARG A 253 -11.53 14.91 -30.49
C ARG A 253 -11.44 14.76 -28.97
N HIS A 254 -11.54 15.83 -28.21
CA HIS A 254 -11.34 15.84 -26.78
C HIS A 254 -12.61 15.43 -26.05
N SER A 255 -12.64 14.21 -25.53
CA SER A 255 -13.71 13.69 -24.69
C SER A 255 -13.47 13.93 -23.19
N LYS A 256 -12.20 14.16 -22.81
CA LYS A 256 -11.76 14.44 -21.44
C LYS A 256 -11.45 15.92 -21.26
N ASP A 257 -11.34 16.35 -20.01
CA ASP A 257 -11.12 17.75 -19.60
C ASP A 257 -9.65 18.21 -19.67
N GLY A 258 -8.74 17.35 -20.13
CA GLY A 258 -7.33 17.70 -20.28
C GLY A 258 -6.40 16.52 -20.46
N ILE A 259 -5.13 16.85 -20.66
CA ILE A 259 -4.00 15.91 -20.71
C ILE A 259 -3.38 15.86 -19.33
N ARG A 260 -3.18 14.65 -18.81
CA ARG A 260 -2.57 14.40 -17.50
C ARG A 260 -1.51 13.33 -17.62
N ILE A 261 -0.43 13.43 -16.85
CA ILE A 261 0.37 12.24 -16.51
C ILE A 261 -0.18 11.63 -15.23
N CYS A 262 0.25 10.42 -14.91
CA CYS A 262 -0.15 9.79 -13.67
C CYS A 262 1.00 9.03 -13.04
N VAL A 263 1.13 9.15 -11.72
CA VAL A 263 2.01 8.30 -10.91
C VAL A 263 1.18 7.70 -9.78
N GLY A 264 1.09 6.37 -9.76
CA GLY A 264 0.39 5.59 -8.75
C GLY A 264 1.32 4.59 -8.08
N GLN A 265 0.84 3.97 -7.01
CA GLN A 265 1.58 2.95 -6.28
C GLN A 265 0.63 1.88 -5.75
N GLU A 266 0.99 0.62 -5.94
CA GLU A 266 0.33 -0.52 -5.33
C GLU A 266 1.39 -1.43 -4.69
N GLY A 267 1.35 -1.58 -3.37
CA GLY A 267 2.37 -2.31 -2.63
C GLY A 267 3.78 -1.72 -2.86
N VAL A 268 4.64 -2.51 -3.47
CA VAL A 268 6.04 -2.13 -3.80
C VAL A 268 6.19 -1.63 -5.24
N THR A 269 5.13 -1.66 -6.04
CA THR A 269 5.14 -1.31 -7.46
C THR A 269 4.73 0.13 -7.67
N THR A 270 5.53 0.89 -8.40
CA THR A 270 5.20 2.24 -8.86
C THR A 270 4.78 2.19 -10.33
N PHE A 271 3.67 2.81 -10.66
CA PHE A 271 3.15 2.97 -12.02
C PHE A 271 3.37 4.40 -12.48
N VAL A 272 3.87 4.57 -13.70
CA VAL A 272 4.10 5.89 -14.30
C VAL A 272 3.53 5.92 -15.72
N ALA A 273 2.56 6.80 -15.97
CA ALA A 273 2.06 7.06 -17.31
C ALA A 273 2.79 8.25 -17.93
N LEU A 274 3.52 8.03 -19.01
CA LEU A 274 4.24 9.03 -19.77
C LEU A 274 3.53 9.38 -21.10
N PRO A 275 3.81 10.54 -21.68
CA PRO A 275 3.26 10.94 -22.99
C PRO A 275 3.66 9.99 -24.14
N GLY A 276 2.95 10.10 -25.26
CA GLY A 276 3.30 9.41 -26.51
C GLY A 276 4.42 10.07 -27.32
N PRO A 277 4.47 11.41 -27.48
CA PRO A 277 5.53 12.06 -28.24
C PRO A 277 6.92 11.80 -27.65
N HIS A 278 7.87 11.40 -28.54
CA HIS A 278 9.20 10.98 -28.13
C HIS A 278 9.99 12.09 -27.42
N ASP A 279 9.94 13.32 -27.93
CA ASP A 279 10.60 14.48 -27.33
C ASP A 279 10.09 14.81 -25.91
N GLU A 280 8.85 14.43 -25.59
CA GLU A 280 8.27 14.59 -24.26
C GLU A 280 8.72 13.47 -23.32
N VAL A 281 8.90 12.25 -23.84
CA VAL A 281 9.47 11.12 -23.09
C VAL A 281 10.94 11.38 -22.73
N GLU A 282 11.75 11.85 -23.72
CA GLU A 282 13.15 12.23 -23.50
C GLU A 282 13.29 13.25 -22.36
N LEU A 283 12.41 14.24 -22.32
CA LEU A 283 12.41 15.29 -21.30
C LEU A 283 12.10 14.75 -19.90
N CYS A 284 11.27 13.71 -19.80
CA CYS A 284 10.68 13.27 -18.53
C CYS A 284 11.43 12.11 -17.89
N ILE A 285 12.03 11.21 -18.68
CA ILE A 285 12.51 9.92 -18.17
C ILE A 285 13.60 10.04 -17.11
N ASP A 286 14.53 10.98 -17.27
CA ASP A 286 15.61 11.18 -16.29
C ASP A 286 15.06 11.68 -14.94
N ALA A 287 13.98 12.49 -14.95
CA ALA A 287 13.31 12.93 -13.73
C ALA A 287 12.55 11.79 -13.03
N VAL A 288 11.94 10.89 -13.80
CA VAL A 288 11.29 9.68 -13.27
C VAL A 288 12.34 8.79 -12.61
N ILE A 289 13.40 8.46 -13.34
CA ILE A 289 14.49 7.59 -12.83
C ILE A 289 15.09 8.15 -11.54
N LYS A 290 15.38 9.46 -11.55
CA LYS A 290 15.89 10.15 -10.37
C LYS A 290 14.92 10.05 -9.21
N GLY A 291 13.65 10.37 -9.42
CA GLY A 291 12.64 10.34 -8.37
C GLY A 291 12.46 8.96 -7.76
N ILE A 292 12.42 7.91 -8.59
CA ILE A 292 12.31 6.52 -8.11
C ILE A 292 13.57 6.11 -7.33
N SER A 293 14.76 6.46 -7.85
CA SER A 293 16.04 6.11 -7.20
C SER A 293 16.26 6.84 -5.88
N ASP A 294 15.81 8.08 -5.78
CA ASP A 294 15.91 8.93 -4.58
C ASP A 294 14.74 8.70 -3.60
N GLY A 295 13.77 7.83 -3.93
CA GLY A 295 12.62 7.53 -3.08
C GLY A 295 11.64 8.69 -2.94
N TRP A 296 11.45 9.51 -3.97
CA TRP A 296 10.47 10.61 -3.94
C TRP A 296 9.04 10.06 -3.85
N SER A 297 8.15 10.83 -3.24
CA SER A 297 6.73 10.49 -3.24
C SER A 297 6.15 10.55 -4.66
N LYS A 298 5.08 9.80 -4.91
CA LYS A 298 4.36 9.80 -6.19
C LYS A 298 3.91 11.20 -6.61
N GLU A 299 3.52 12.04 -5.65
CA GLU A 299 3.13 13.43 -5.86
C GLU A 299 4.31 14.27 -6.37
N THR A 300 5.49 14.07 -5.78
CA THR A 300 6.71 14.79 -6.16
C THR A 300 7.17 14.40 -7.56
N VAL A 301 7.18 13.10 -7.88
CA VAL A 301 7.51 12.62 -9.23
C VAL A 301 6.52 13.18 -10.25
N ALA A 302 5.21 13.04 -9.99
CA ALA A 302 4.17 13.52 -10.88
C ALA A 302 4.24 15.04 -11.10
N ALA A 303 4.42 15.81 -10.04
CA ALA A 303 4.51 17.26 -10.12
C ALA A 303 5.74 17.72 -10.92
N THR A 304 6.89 17.06 -10.73
CA THR A 304 8.13 17.37 -11.47
C THR A 304 7.96 17.09 -12.95
N VAL A 305 7.49 15.90 -13.32
CA VAL A 305 7.24 15.54 -14.72
C VAL A 305 6.23 16.46 -15.38
N ALA A 306 5.10 16.75 -14.72
CA ALA A 306 4.10 17.68 -15.25
C ALA A 306 4.66 19.10 -15.40
N GLY A 307 5.56 19.53 -14.53
CA GLY A 307 6.25 20.81 -14.61
C GLY A 307 7.09 20.93 -15.88
N LEU A 308 7.89 19.91 -16.17
CA LEU A 308 8.70 19.84 -17.40
C LEU A 308 7.83 19.91 -18.66
N LEU A 309 6.76 19.10 -18.70
CA LEU A 309 5.85 19.06 -19.85
C LEU A 309 5.08 20.37 -20.07
N ARG A 310 4.67 21.04 -18.98
CA ARG A 310 4.04 22.38 -19.09
C ARG A 310 4.99 23.42 -19.65
N THR A 311 6.26 23.39 -19.27
CA THR A 311 7.29 24.28 -19.80
C THR A 311 7.48 24.04 -21.29
N ARG A 312 7.64 22.77 -21.69
CA ARG A 312 7.77 22.38 -23.11
C ARG A 312 6.55 22.77 -23.93
N LEU A 313 5.35 22.61 -23.42
CA LEU A 313 4.11 23.01 -24.07
C LEU A 313 4.07 24.53 -24.32
N LYS A 314 4.48 25.33 -23.33
CA LYS A 314 4.56 26.81 -23.49
C LYS A 314 5.56 27.22 -24.57
N GLU A 315 6.72 26.58 -24.65
CA GLU A 315 7.72 26.80 -25.68
C GLU A 315 7.17 26.50 -27.09
N LYS A 316 6.57 25.28 -27.25
CA LYS A 316 5.93 24.88 -28.51
C LYS A 316 4.82 25.88 -28.98
N LEU A 317 4.07 26.45 -28.05
CA LEU A 317 3.04 27.44 -28.33
C LEU A 317 3.65 28.81 -28.73
N ALA A 318 4.74 29.22 -28.11
CA ALA A 318 5.44 30.46 -28.45
C ALA A 318 6.09 30.39 -29.85
N GLU A 319 6.68 29.23 -30.20
CA GLU A 319 7.27 28.98 -31.52
C GLU A 319 6.24 29.05 -32.67
N LYS A 320 4.97 28.66 -32.41
CA LYS A 320 3.89 28.72 -33.41
C LYS A 320 3.32 30.13 -33.66
N HIS A 321 3.64 31.08 -32.80
CA HIS A 321 3.17 32.48 -32.91
C HIS A 321 4.23 33.40 -33.49
N HIS A 322 5.39 32.89 -33.89
CA HIS A 322 6.43 33.52 -34.66
C HIS A 322 6.50 32.92 -36.07
#